data_855885438a72772356815a88ea287f93
#
_entry.id   855885438a72772356815a88ea287f93
#
_cell.length_a   1.000
_cell.length_b   1.000
_cell.length_c   1.000
_cell.angle_alpha   90.00
_cell.angle_beta   90.00
_cell.angle_gamma   90.00
#
_symmetry.space_group_name_H-M   'P 1'
#
loop_
_entity.id
_entity.type
_entity.pdbx_description
1 polymer ?
#
loop_
_entity_poly.entity_id
_entity_poly.type
_entity_poly.pdbx_seq_one_letter_code
_entity_poly.pdbx_strand_id
1 'polypeptide(L)'
;ITRAYSGSTRAAHSNGATVYDASGYVGWGSASSSAQVVIEPGQWRLVNYGENLLALVHNKKVFEWDPDSGAGLTNRATVLANAPTASRDMAVSTPDRHLVFIGTETTVGTPGTQDDMFVRFSDQESINATDSYTPSATNTAGSQRLPDGSKLMAVIAGKTALYVWSDTAMYTMKFVGQPFTFGFEQVGTNCGISSQHAPVEIDGVAYWMGPNGFFKYTGGRVYSMPCLVEDYVFENINVNANQQIHGAVNNLFGEITWFYCSQGSDEVNRSVSYNYIESTDAHPIWTTSSLARTTWTPEGVYGKPYATQYKTGVAPTSPEVNGVTNGASYFWQHEIGTDEVFASGTTNAITASIESGDYDISKDQGLPGEGEYIMRISRFIPDFGAQTGDAQVRLTTKAFPNSAGVANNYTATTSTTQLNTRVRARQIAFRVANTGTGENWRLGTFRLDIHAGGRR
;
A
#
# COMPACT_ATOMS: atom_id res chain seq x y z
N ILE A 1 14.80 -27.54 -16.63
CA ILE A 1 13.35 -27.63 -16.78
C ILE A 1 12.71 -27.51 -15.43
N THR A 2 11.87 -26.59 -15.38
CA THR A 2 11.26 -26.32 -14.14
C THR A 2 9.91 -26.93 -13.93
N ARG A 3 9.60 -27.37 -13.10
CA ARG A 3 8.81 -27.90 -12.31
C ARG A 3 7.70 -27.29 -11.60
N ALA A 4 6.64 -27.72 -11.27
CA ALA A 4 5.59 -27.27 -10.39
C ALA A 4 5.40 -25.75 -10.40
N TYR A 5 4.66 -25.27 -11.32
CA TYR A 5 4.23 -23.89 -11.39
C TYR A 5 2.85 -23.74 -10.79
N SER A 6 2.62 -22.71 -9.96
CA SER A 6 1.30 -22.38 -9.41
C SER A 6 0.51 -23.53 -8.79
N GLY A 7 1.11 -24.22 -7.81
CA GLY A 7 0.43 -25.26 -7.05
C GLY A 7 0.33 -26.63 -7.74
N SER A 8 0.88 -26.79 -8.94
CA SER A 8 0.98 -28.11 -9.55
C SER A 8 1.98 -28.99 -8.79
N THR A 9 1.70 -30.29 -8.72
CA THR A 9 2.62 -31.26 -8.10
C THR A 9 3.82 -31.46 -9.00
N ARG A 10 5.02 -31.54 -8.42
CA ARG A 10 6.22 -31.93 -9.16
C ARG A 10 6.03 -33.33 -9.71
N ALA A 11 6.02 -33.47 -11.01
CA ALA A 11 5.99 -34.74 -11.69
C ALA A 11 7.23 -34.88 -12.61
N ALA A 12 7.72 -36.09 -12.75
CA ALA A 12 8.74 -36.40 -13.75
C ALA A 12 8.08 -36.34 -15.13
N HIS A 13 8.63 -35.53 -16.02
CA HIS A 13 8.21 -35.53 -17.42
C HIS A 13 9.04 -36.54 -18.21
N SER A 14 8.40 -37.28 -19.10
CA SER A 14 9.09 -38.15 -20.03
C SER A 14 10.00 -37.35 -20.97
N ASN A 15 11.07 -37.99 -21.42
CA ASN A 15 11.93 -37.37 -22.42
C ASN A 15 11.11 -37.09 -23.70
N GLY A 16 11.09 -35.83 -24.15
CA GLY A 16 10.27 -35.42 -25.28
C GLY A 16 8.88 -34.88 -24.93
N ALA A 17 8.51 -34.76 -23.62
CA ALA A 17 7.27 -34.11 -23.24
C ALA A 17 7.22 -32.65 -23.72
N THR A 18 6.14 -32.27 -24.38
CA THR A 18 5.93 -30.91 -24.84
C THR A 18 5.58 -30.03 -23.65
N VAL A 19 6.34 -28.95 -23.48
CA VAL A 19 6.04 -27.92 -22.48
C VAL A 19 5.45 -26.72 -23.21
N TYR A 20 4.26 -26.33 -22.79
CA TYR A 20 3.61 -25.14 -23.32
C TYR A 20 3.82 -23.97 -22.36
N ASP A 21 4.22 -22.84 -22.92
CA ASP A 21 4.18 -21.56 -22.22
C ASP A 21 2.73 -21.04 -22.25
N ALA A 22 2.08 -21.02 -21.10
CA ALA A 22 0.70 -20.55 -20.99
C ALA A 22 0.57 -19.03 -21.03
N SER A 23 1.66 -18.29 -20.96
CA SER A 23 1.65 -16.81 -21.01
C SER A 23 1.11 -16.26 -22.34
N GLY A 24 1.12 -17.05 -23.38
CA GLY A 24 0.61 -16.69 -24.70
C GLY A 24 -0.81 -17.12 -25.02
N TYR A 25 -1.55 -17.76 -24.09
CA TYR A 25 -2.90 -18.24 -24.35
C TYR A 25 -3.96 -17.14 -24.17
N VAL A 26 -4.78 -16.93 -25.18
CA VAL A 26 -5.98 -16.09 -25.11
C VAL A 26 -7.21 -16.96 -25.35
N GLY A 27 -8.06 -17.07 -24.32
CA GLY A 27 -9.32 -17.81 -24.42
C GLY A 27 -9.10 -19.30 -24.73
N TRP A 28 -10.10 -19.94 -25.22
CA TRP A 28 -10.30 -21.39 -25.45
C TRP A 28 -9.18 -22.14 -26.19
N GLY A 29 -7.97 -22.17 -25.62
CA GLY A 29 -6.86 -22.96 -26.13
C GLY A 29 -6.15 -22.39 -27.36
N SER A 30 -6.46 -21.17 -27.77
CA SER A 30 -5.74 -20.50 -28.85
C SER A 30 -4.52 -19.77 -28.27
N ALA A 31 -3.34 -20.09 -28.78
CA ALA A 31 -2.14 -19.35 -28.44
C ALA A 31 -2.22 -17.92 -29.01
N SER A 32 -1.87 -16.91 -28.18
CA SER A 32 -1.70 -15.53 -28.63
C SER A 32 -0.33 -15.04 -28.22
N SER A 33 0.34 -14.37 -29.12
CA SER A 33 1.62 -13.71 -28.86
C SER A 33 1.50 -12.47 -27.98
N SER A 34 0.27 -11.99 -27.70
CA SER A 34 -0.01 -10.78 -26.95
C SER A 34 -0.85 -10.98 -25.69
N ALA A 35 -1.22 -12.23 -25.35
CA ALA A 35 -1.98 -12.49 -24.14
C ALA A 35 -1.07 -12.54 -22.93
N GLN A 36 -1.37 -11.70 -21.95
CA GLN A 36 -0.81 -11.81 -20.62
C GLN A 36 -1.79 -12.56 -19.74
N VAL A 37 -1.36 -13.69 -19.21
CA VAL A 37 -2.08 -14.40 -18.15
C VAL A 37 -1.68 -13.74 -16.84
N VAL A 38 -2.60 -13.01 -16.23
CA VAL A 38 -2.42 -12.49 -14.88
C VAL A 38 -2.52 -13.64 -13.91
N ILE A 39 -1.40 -13.99 -13.30
CA ILE A 39 -1.36 -15.01 -12.26
C ILE A 39 -1.45 -14.30 -10.93
N GLU A 40 -2.45 -14.64 -10.15
CA GLU A 40 -2.58 -14.12 -8.80
C GLU A 40 -1.33 -14.49 -7.98
N PRO A 41 -0.64 -13.52 -7.36
CA PRO A 41 0.54 -13.79 -6.57
C PRO A 41 0.20 -14.67 -5.36
N GLY A 42 1.13 -15.49 -4.93
CA GLY A 42 1.00 -16.31 -3.72
C GLY A 42 1.11 -15.46 -2.47
N GLN A 43 0.06 -14.74 -2.14
CA GLN A 43 0.01 -13.86 -0.97
C GLN A 43 -0.32 -14.65 0.30
N TRP A 44 0.19 -14.13 1.42
CA TRP A 44 -0.04 -14.69 2.75
C TRP A 44 -0.81 -13.69 3.61
N ARG A 45 -1.82 -14.18 4.33
CA ARG A 45 -2.42 -13.47 5.45
C ARG A 45 -1.93 -14.08 6.76
N LEU A 46 -1.38 -13.27 7.63
CA LEU A 46 -0.93 -13.68 8.95
C LEU A 46 -1.83 -13.02 9.99
N VAL A 47 -2.35 -13.80 10.94
CA VAL A 47 -3.15 -13.30 12.06
C VAL A 47 -2.81 -14.08 13.33
N ASN A 48 -2.86 -13.43 14.47
CA ASN A 48 -2.68 -14.08 15.75
C ASN A 48 -4.01 -14.61 16.27
N TYR A 49 -4.00 -15.83 16.78
CA TYR A 49 -5.11 -16.44 17.51
C TYR A 49 -4.63 -16.85 18.90
N GLY A 50 -4.73 -15.94 19.87
CA GLY A 50 -4.03 -16.10 21.14
C GLY A 50 -2.52 -15.99 20.93
N GLU A 51 -1.78 -17.01 21.35
CA GLU A 51 -0.32 -17.11 21.19
C GLU A 51 0.07 -17.75 19.84
N ASN A 52 -0.88 -18.43 19.18
CA ASN A 52 -0.63 -19.10 17.92
C ASN A 52 -0.68 -18.14 16.74
N LEU A 53 0.18 -18.37 15.75
CA LEU A 53 0.16 -17.67 14.48
C LEU A 53 -0.58 -18.52 13.44
N LEU A 54 -1.63 -17.93 12.86
CA LEU A 54 -2.32 -18.53 11.72
C LEU A 54 -1.83 -17.88 10.42
N ALA A 55 -1.58 -18.71 9.42
CA ALA A 55 -1.06 -18.29 8.12
C ALA A 55 -1.94 -18.88 7.00
N LEU A 56 -2.67 -18.03 6.30
CA LEU A 56 -3.45 -18.40 5.12
C LEU A 56 -2.66 -18.07 3.85
N VAL A 57 -2.55 -19.03 2.97
CA VAL A 57 -2.13 -18.78 1.58
C VAL A 57 -3.38 -18.49 0.76
N HIS A 58 -3.38 -17.38 0.04
CA HIS A 58 -4.50 -16.96 -0.81
C HIS A 58 -5.03 -18.11 -1.69
N ASN A 59 -6.34 -18.33 -1.64
CA ASN A 59 -7.04 -19.44 -2.31
C ASN A 59 -6.54 -20.85 -1.94
N LYS A 60 -5.94 -21.01 -0.74
CA LYS A 60 -5.42 -22.30 -0.26
C LYS A 60 -5.71 -22.50 1.22
N LYS A 61 -4.98 -23.46 1.82
CA LYS A 61 -5.12 -23.88 3.21
C LYS A 61 -4.56 -22.88 4.20
N VAL A 62 -5.06 -22.97 5.42
CA VAL A 62 -4.52 -22.29 6.61
C VAL A 62 -3.52 -23.19 7.31
N PHE A 63 -2.46 -22.60 7.80
CA PHE A 63 -1.45 -23.24 8.64
C PHE A 63 -1.47 -22.60 10.02
N GLU A 64 -1.24 -23.40 11.04
CA GLU A 64 -1.08 -22.97 12.42
C GLU A 64 0.35 -23.22 12.88
N TRP A 65 0.95 -22.19 13.46
CA TRP A 65 2.23 -22.29 14.15
C TRP A 65 2.00 -22.02 15.63
N ASP A 66 2.33 -23.04 16.46
CA ASP A 66 2.23 -23.00 17.90
C ASP A 66 3.65 -22.91 18.48
N PRO A 67 4.02 -21.79 19.16
CA PRO A 67 5.33 -21.61 19.74
C PRO A 67 5.61 -22.54 20.92
N ASP A 68 4.55 -23.05 21.58
CA ASP A 68 4.66 -23.88 22.80
C ASP A 68 4.64 -25.37 22.49
N SER A 69 4.34 -25.77 21.26
CA SER A 69 4.30 -27.20 20.93
C SER A 69 5.70 -27.79 20.74
N GLY A 70 5.97 -28.91 21.34
CA GLY A 70 7.11 -29.81 21.11
C GLY A 70 8.49 -29.15 21.11
N ALA A 71 9.02 -28.77 19.96
CA ALA A 71 10.34 -28.17 19.82
C ALA A 71 10.32 -26.62 19.96
N GLY A 72 9.24 -26.03 20.42
CA GLY A 72 9.10 -24.58 20.65
C GLY A 72 9.24 -23.78 19.37
N LEU A 73 10.01 -22.67 19.41
CA LEU A 73 10.19 -21.75 18.29
C LEU A 73 10.76 -22.37 17.00
N THR A 74 11.32 -23.56 17.07
CA THR A 74 11.86 -24.28 15.90
C THR A 74 10.84 -25.18 15.20
N ASN A 75 9.62 -25.28 15.71
CA ASN A 75 8.55 -26.03 15.07
C ASN A 75 8.17 -25.42 13.72
N ARG A 76 7.75 -26.29 12.82
CA ARG A 76 7.13 -25.84 11.57
C ARG A 76 5.62 -25.73 11.76
N ALA A 77 5.03 -24.74 11.08
CA ALA A 77 3.58 -24.63 10.99
C ALA A 77 2.97 -25.89 10.37
N THR A 78 1.87 -26.33 10.92
CA THR A 78 1.07 -27.47 10.43
C THR A 78 -0.24 -26.99 9.83
N VAL A 79 -0.86 -27.80 8.98
CA VAL A 79 -2.19 -27.44 8.43
C VAL A 79 -3.19 -27.41 9.58
N LEU A 80 -3.96 -26.31 9.67
CA LEU A 80 -5.06 -26.18 10.63
C LEU A 80 -6.12 -27.25 10.33
N ALA A 81 -6.35 -28.15 11.29
CA ALA A 81 -7.29 -29.24 11.12
C ALA A 81 -8.73 -28.73 10.97
N ASN A 82 -9.53 -29.42 10.17
CA ASN A 82 -10.96 -29.16 9.97
C ASN A 82 -11.33 -27.76 9.43
N ALA A 83 -10.35 -26.91 9.13
CA ALA A 83 -10.58 -25.60 8.54
C ALA A 83 -10.85 -25.70 7.03
N PRO A 84 -11.45 -24.64 6.42
CA PRO A 84 -11.57 -24.54 4.97
C PRO A 84 -10.21 -24.70 4.27
N THR A 85 -10.21 -25.40 3.14
CA THR A 85 -8.99 -25.70 2.37
C THR A 85 -8.77 -24.75 1.20
N ALA A 86 -9.73 -23.86 0.93
CA ALA A 86 -9.64 -22.75 -0.01
C ALA A 86 -10.37 -21.52 0.53
N SER A 87 -9.63 -20.44 0.72
CA SER A 87 -10.18 -19.14 1.19
C SER A 87 -9.32 -18.01 0.66
N ARG A 88 -9.94 -16.88 0.38
CA ARG A 88 -9.23 -15.69 -0.14
C ARG A 88 -8.51 -14.93 0.96
N ASP A 89 -9.20 -14.69 2.07
CA ASP A 89 -8.66 -13.94 3.20
C ASP A 89 -9.27 -14.43 4.52
N MET A 90 -8.63 -14.05 5.64
CA MET A 90 -9.10 -14.39 6.98
C MET A 90 -8.81 -13.25 7.97
N ALA A 91 -9.64 -13.17 9.01
CA ALA A 91 -9.42 -12.31 10.16
C ALA A 91 -9.97 -12.96 11.43
N VAL A 92 -9.48 -12.53 12.59
CA VAL A 92 -10.00 -12.93 13.89
C VAL A 92 -10.91 -11.82 14.43
N SER A 93 -12.13 -12.17 14.80
CA SER A 93 -13.03 -11.25 15.52
C SER A 93 -12.52 -11.08 16.94
N THR A 94 -12.03 -9.88 17.26
CA THR A 94 -11.32 -9.62 18.52
C THR A 94 -12.17 -9.77 19.76
N PRO A 95 -13.46 -9.28 19.81
CA PRO A 95 -14.28 -9.41 21.02
C PRO A 95 -14.68 -10.84 21.32
N ASP A 96 -14.91 -11.64 20.26
CA ASP A 96 -15.63 -12.91 20.34
C ASP A 96 -14.76 -14.11 19.99
N ARG A 97 -13.52 -13.87 19.50
CA ARG A 97 -12.53 -14.89 19.12
C ARG A 97 -13.07 -15.95 18.15
N HIS A 98 -13.81 -15.48 17.13
CA HIS A 98 -14.15 -16.29 15.97
C HIS A 98 -13.10 -16.09 14.87
N LEU A 99 -12.70 -17.18 14.21
CA LEU A 99 -11.90 -17.11 12.99
C LEU A 99 -12.84 -17.01 11.79
N VAL A 100 -12.71 -15.95 11.01
CA VAL A 100 -13.58 -15.63 9.88
C VAL A 100 -12.81 -15.79 8.58
N PHE A 101 -13.42 -16.47 7.62
CA PHE A 101 -12.93 -16.68 6.26
C PHE A 101 -13.85 -16.03 5.25
N ILE A 102 -13.28 -15.41 4.22
CA ILE A 102 -14.02 -14.85 3.11
C ILE A 102 -13.62 -15.46 1.78
N GLY A 103 -14.54 -15.46 0.80
CA GLY A 103 -14.34 -16.11 -0.50
C GLY A 103 -13.96 -17.58 -0.32
N THR A 104 -14.73 -18.33 0.47
CA THR A 104 -14.37 -19.65 0.96
C THR A 104 -15.35 -20.75 0.50
N GLU A 105 -15.07 -21.97 0.89
CA GLU A 105 -15.86 -23.15 0.55
C GLU A 105 -17.27 -23.12 1.17
N THR A 106 -18.28 -23.47 0.40
CA THR A 106 -19.63 -23.72 0.92
C THR A 106 -19.72 -25.07 1.67
N THR A 107 -18.85 -26.02 1.32
CA THR A 107 -18.68 -27.29 2.04
C THR A 107 -17.25 -27.41 2.51
N VAL A 108 -17.02 -27.38 3.81
CA VAL A 108 -15.67 -27.40 4.42
C VAL A 108 -14.88 -28.63 3.94
N GLY A 109 -13.62 -28.41 3.57
CA GLY A 109 -12.73 -29.46 3.08
C GLY A 109 -12.93 -29.85 1.61
N THR A 110 -13.79 -29.11 0.89
CA THR A 110 -14.08 -29.37 -0.52
C THR A 110 -13.77 -28.13 -1.37
N PRO A 111 -12.52 -27.92 -1.80
CA PRO A 111 -12.08 -26.69 -2.46
C PRO A 111 -12.83 -26.38 -3.78
N GLY A 112 -13.38 -27.40 -4.43
CA GLY A 112 -14.23 -27.22 -5.61
C GLY A 112 -15.59 -26.55 -5.35
N THR A 113 -15.96 -26.33 -4.09
CA THR A 113 -17.19 -25.62 -3.68
C THR A 113 -16.92 -24.19 -3.22
N GLN A 114 -15.75 -23.64 -3.51
CA GLN A 114 -15.41 -22.25 -3.18
C GLN A 114 -16.37 -21.29 -3.90
N ASP A 115 -17.00 -20.40 -3.12
CA ASP A 115 -17.83 -19.30 -3.61
C ASP A 115 -17.14 -17.98 -3.21
N ASP A 116 -16.85 -17.17 -4.20
CA ASP A 116 -16.11 -15.92 -4.03
C ASP A 116 -16.83 -14.89 -3.15
N MET A 117 -18.14 -15.02 -2.95
CA MET A 117 -18.96 -14.14 -2.11
C MET A 117 -19.38 -14.76 -0.77
N PHE A 118 -18.79 -15.89 -0.42
CA PHE A 118 -19.18 -16.64 0.77
C PHE A 118 -18.29 -16.30 1.96
N VAL A 119 -18.90 -16.02 3.10
CA VAL A 119 -18.26 -15.80 4.40
C VAL A 119 -18.54 -16.99 5.30
N ARG A 120 -17.54 -17.49 6.00
CA ARG A 120 -17.67 -18.53 7.00
C ARG A 120 -16.92 -18.13 8.26
N PHE A 121 -17.50 -18.40 9.42
CA PHE A 121 -16.87 -18.16 10.71
C PHE A 121 -16.89 -19.41 11.59
N SER A 122 -15.85 -19.52 12.41
CA SER A 122 -15.69 -20.63 13.34
C SER A 122 -16.70 -20.58 14.49
N ASP A 123 -16.76 -21.65 15.26
CA ASP A 123 -17.31 -21.58 16.60
C ASP A 123 -16.45 -20.69 17.51
N GLN A 124 -17.05 -20.13 18.55
CA GLN A 124 -16.37 -19.24 19.49
C GLN A 124 -15.22 -20.00 20.21
N GLU A 125 -14.03 -19.40 20.19
CA GLU A 125 -12.82 -19.97 20.82
C GLU A 125 -12.44 -21.39 20.38
N SER A 126 -13.02 -21.86 19.27
CA SER A 126 -12.76 -23.20 18.74
C SER A 126 -12.43 -23.13 17.24
N ILE A 127 -11.21 -23.54 16.89
CA ILE A 127 -10.74 -23.53 15.49
C ILE A 127 -10.26 -24.89 14.99
N ASN A 128 -10.10 -25.89 15.86
CA ASN A 128 -9.50 -27.20 15.55
C ASN A 128 -10.49 -28.36 15.64
N ALA A 129 -11.65 -28.18 16.30
CA ALA A 129 -12.64 -29.25 16.46
C ALA A 129 -13.31 -29.61 15.12
N THR A 130 -13.83 -30.81 15.02
CA THR A 130 -14.42 -31.34 13.77
C THR A 130 -15.62 -30.52 13.30
N ASP A 131 -16.34 -29.87 14.22
CA ASP A 131 -17.52 -29.04 13.95
C ASP A 131 -17.27 -27.55 14.06
N SER A 132 -16.00 -27.12 14.27
CA SER A 132 -15.65 -25.71 14.43
C SER A 132 -16.17 -24.80 13.32
N TYR A 133 -16.36 -25.30 12.11
CA TYR A 133 -16.80 -24.51 10.94
C TYR A 133 -18.13 -24.99 10.35
N THR A 134 -18.78 -25.96 11.00
CA THR A 134 -20.06 -26.50 10.54
C THR A 134 -21.17 -26.05 11.49
N PRO A 135 -22.14 -25.25 11.02
CA PRO A 135 -23.23 -24.78 11.87
C PRO A 135 -24.00 -25.93 12.49
N SER A 136 -24.26 -25.86 13.80
CA SER A 136 -25.09 -26.83 14.55
C SER A 136 -25.96 -26.07 15.58
N ALA A 137 -26.89 -26.79 16.19
CA ALA A 137 -27.74 -26.20 17.22
C ALA A 137 -26.99 -25.88 18.54
N THR A 138 -25.76 -26.39 18.70
CA THR A 138 -24.98 -26.31 19.93
C THR A 138 -23.72 -25.46 19.81
N ASN A 139 -23.38 -24.94 18.62
CA ASN A 139 -22.25 -24.09 18.40
C ASN A 139 -22.65 -22.73 17.79
N THR A 140 -21.69 -21.81 17.72
CA THR A 140 -21.85 -20.48 17.16
C THR A 140 -21.29 -20.35 15.74
N ALA A 141 -20.80 -21.45 15.16
CA ALA A 141 -20.30 -21.48 13.80
C ALA A 141 -21.41 -21.12 12.80
N GLY A 142 -21.03 -20.44 11.74
CA GLY A 142 -22.00 -20.03 10.74
C GLY A 142 -21.39 -19.64 9.42
N SER A 143 -22.28 -19.26 8.51
CA SER A 143 -21.88 -18.80 7.19
C SER A 143 -22.95 -17.92 6.56
N GLN A 144 -22.53 -17.02 5.69
CA GLN A 144 -23.42 -16.10 4.97
C GLN A 144 -22.82 -15.79 3.59
N ARG A 145 -23.67 -15.81 2.56
CA ARG A 145 -23.32 -15.28 1.25
C ARG A 145 -23.69 -13.80 1.17
N LEU A 146 -22.73 -12.94 0.81
CA LEU A 146 -22.98 -11.50 0.63
C LEU A 146 -23.51 -11.22 -0.78
N PRO A 147 -24.44 -10.25 -0.94
CA PRO A 147 -25.18 -10.10 -2.18
C PRO A 147 -24.50 -9.22 -3.23
N ASP A 148 -23.67 -8.25 -2.86
CA ASP A 148 -23.17 -7.21 -3.76
C ASP A 148 -21.66 -7.34 -4.00
N GLY A 149 -21.30 -7.53 -5.25
CA GLY A 149 -19.96 -7.79 -5.74
C GLY A 149 -19.83 -9.08 -6.52
N SER A 150 -18.68 -9.30 -7.11
CA SER A 150 -18.34 -10.57 -7.77
C SER A 150 -17.39 -11.43 -6.94
N LYS A 151 -16.59 -10.80 -6.08
CA LYS A 151 -15.67 -11.48 -5.19
C LYS A 151 -15.37 -10.65 -3.94
N LEU A 152 -15.20 -11.33 -2.81
CA LEU A 152 -14.68 -10.74 -1.59
C LEU A 152 -13.15 -10.64 -1.68
N MET A 153 -12.61 -9.48 -1.38
CA MET A 153 -11.21 -9.15 -1.61
C MET A 153 -10.39 -9.12 -0.32
N ALA A 154 -10.94 -8.55 0.74
CA ALA A 154 -10.22 -8.32 1.99
C ALA A 154 -11.13 -8.39 3.21
N VAL A 155 -10.57 -8.81 4.34
CA VAL A 155 -11.20 -8.70 5.66
C VAL A 155 -10.15 -8.25 6.68
N ILE A 156 -10.51 -7.28 7.52
CA ILE A 156 -9.68 -6.86 8.67
C ILE A 156 -10.53 -6.74 9.93
N ALA A 157 -9.89 -6.93 11.07
CA ALA A 157 -10.49 -6.63 12.35
C ALA A 157 -10.46 -5.11 12.59
N GLY A 158 -11.62 -4.51 12.80
CA GLY A 158 -11.74 -3.15 13.29
C GLY A 158 -12.04 -3.12 14.79
N LYS A 159 -12.13 -1.93 15.35
CA LYS A 159 -12.33 -1.73 16.80
C LYS A 159 -13.65 -2.32 17.32
N THR A 160 -14.72 -2.28 16.53
CA THR A 160 -16.08 -2.68 16.96
C THR A 160 -16.73 -3.69 16.03
N ALA A 161 -16.13 -3.99 14.90
CA ALA A 161 -16.67 -4.88 13.88
C ALA A 161 -15.52 -5.39 12.99
N LEU A 162 -15.76 -6.46 12.28
CA LEU A 162 -14.95 -6.82 11.14
C LEU A 162 -15.39 -6.01 9.93
N TYR A 163 -14.42 -5.56 9.15
CA TYR A 163 -14.65 -4.87 7.89
C TYR A 163 -14.35 -5.82 6.73
N VAL A 164 -15.31 -5.97 5.85
CA VAL A 164 -15.23 -6.89 4.70
C VAL A 164 -15.43 -6.10 3.42
N TRP A 165 -14.53 -6.24 2.46
CA TRP A 165 -14.64 -5.61 1.15
C TRP A 165 -14.88 -6.64 0.06
N SER A 166 -15.80 -6.29 -0.84
CA SER A 166 -15.87 -6.89 -2.15
C SER A 166 -15.13 -6.02 -3.18
N ASP A 167 -15.11 -6.45 -4.42
CA ASP A 167 -14.62 -5.66 -5.56
C ASP A 167 -15.42 -4.38 -5.81
N THR A 168 -16.64 -4.23 -5.23
CA THR A 168 -17.53 -3.08 -5.46
C THR A 168 -18.02 -2.43 -4.18
N ALA A 169 -18.10 -3.13 -3.05
CA ALA A 169 -18.80 -2.70 -1.85
C ALA A 169 -18.00 -2.97 -0.57
N MET A 170 -18.39 -2.27 0.49
CA MET A 170 -17.89 -2.52 1.84
C MET A 170 -19.05 -2.95 2.76
N TYR A 171 -18.77 -3.95 3.59
CA TYR A 171 -19.66 -4.46 4.63
C TYR A 171 -19.00 -4.37 5.99
N THR A 172 -19.83 -4.19 7.02
CA THR A 172 -19.47 -4.42 8.42
C THR A 172 -20.09 -5.72 8.89
N MET A 173 -19.30 -6.52 9.61
CA MET A 173 -19.73 -7.74 10.23
C MET A 173 -19.61 -7.58 11.74
N LYS A 174 -20.75 -7.52 12.45
CA LYS A 174 -20.81 -7.28 13.90
C LYS A 174 -21.34 -8.49 14.63
N PHE A 175 -20.75 -8.79 15.77
CA PHE A 175 -21.29 -9.80 16.66
C PHE A 175 -22.63 -9.32 17.24
N VAL A 176 -23.67 -10.09 17.04
CA VAL A 176 -25.04 -9.80 17.50
C VAL A 176 -25.57 -10.83 18.47
N GLY A 177 -24.81 -11.93 18.67
CA GLY A 177 -25.21 -13.04 19.53
C GLY A 177 -26.23 -13.98 18.88
N GLN A 178 -26.64 -14.99 19.65
CA GLN A 178 -27.59 -16.00 19.17
C GLN A 178 -28.96 -15.37 18.84
N PRO A 179 -29.67 -15.87 17.81
CA PRO A 179 -29.38 -17.08 17.03
C PRO A 179 -28.46 -16.86 15.79
N PHE A 180 -28.10 -15.64 15.47
CA PHE A 180 -27.43 -15.33 14.21
C PHE A 180 -25.90 -15.24 14.31
N THR A 181 -25.36 -15.13 15.52
CA THR A 181 -23.94 -14.91 15.82
C THR A 181 -23.42 -13.59 15.26
N PHE A 182 -23.45 -13.38 13.94
CA PHE A 182 -23.04 -12.16 13.27
C PHE A 182 -24.15 -11.54 12.42
N GLY A 183 -24.23 -10.20 12.47
CA GLY A 183 -25.01 -9.40 11.56
C GLY A 183 -24.14 -8.73 10.52
N PHE A 184 -24.61 -8.68 9.27
CA PHE A 184 -23.92 -8.06 8.15
C PHE A 184 -24.67 -6.82 7.68
N GLU A 185 -23.97 -5.72 7.52
CA GLU A 185 -24.52 -4.44 7.06
C GLU A 185 -23.65 -3.91 5.92
N GLN A 186 -24.24 -3.62 4.77
CA GLN A 186 -23.58 -2.93 3.68
C GLN A 186 -23.51 -1.45 3.99
N VAL A 187 -22.30 -0.91 4.10
CA VAL A 187 -22.05 0.48 4.50
C VAL A 187 -21.57 1.38 3.36
N GLY A 188 -21.24 0.79 2.22
CA GLY A 188 -20.81 1.53 1.04
C GLY A 188 -20.94 0.73 -0.26
N THR A 189 -21.18 1.45 -1.35
CA THR A 189 -21.21 0.95 -2.73
C THR A 189 -20.24 1.76 -3.58
N ASN A 190 -19.76 1.21 -4.70
CA ASN A 190 -18.76 1.84 -5.56
C ASN A 190 -17.48 2.26 -4.81
N CYS A 191 -17.13 1.51 -3.79
CA CYS A 191 -15.98 1.74 -2.92
C CYS A 191 -15.14 0.46 -2.77
N GLY A 192 -15.05 -0.32 -3.83
CA GLY A 192 -14.26 -1.54 -3.88
C GLY A 192 -12.79 -1.32 -3.52
N ILE A 193 -12.10 -2.40 -3.25
CA ILE A 193 -10.70 -2.38 -2.82
C ILE A 193 -9.79 -2.99 -3.88
N SER A 194 -8.57 -2.47 -4.00
CA SER A 194 -7.62 -2.93 -5.02
C SER A 194 -6.96 -4.26 -4.68
N SER A 195 -6.70 -4.54 -3.40
CA SER A 195 -6.03 -5.77 -2.98
C SER A 195 -6.41 -6.18 -1.55
N GLN A 196 -6.08 -7.42 -1.22
CA GLN A 196 -6.23 -8.03 0.10
C GLN A 196 -5.51 -7.25 1.21
N HIS A 197 -4.37 -6.63 0.90
CA HIS A 197 -3.54 -5.92 1.88
C HIS A 197 -3.63 -4.39 1.78
N ALA A 198 -4.50 -3.85 0.94
CA ALA A 198 -4.69 -2.41 0.81
C ALA A 198 -5.38 -1.74 2.02
N PRO A 199 -6.25 -2.41 2.81
CA PRO A 199 -6.94 -1.74 3.90
C PRO A 199 -6.05 -1.65 5.14
N VAL A 200 -6.15 -0.52 5.84
CA VAL A 200 -5.56 -0.28 7.15
C VAL A 200 -6.62 0.31 8.09
N GLU A 201 -6.51 0.04 9.37
CA GLU A 201 -7.40 0.58 10.40
C GLU A 201 -6.59 1.35 11.42
N ILE A 202 -7.06 2.54 11.77
CA ILE A 202 -6.44 3.41 12.77
C ILE A 202 -7.58 4.04 13.60
N ASP A 203 -7.58 3.79 14.89
CA ASP A 203 -8.51 4.36 15.86
C ASP A 203 -10.00 4.23 15.49
N GLY A 204 -10.38 3.14 14.85
CA GLY A 204 -11.75 2.86 14.44
C GLY A 204 -12.11 3.39 13.05
N VAL A 205 -11.18 4.03 12.35
CA VAL A 205 -11.34 4.48 10.97
C VAL A 205 -10.59 3.53 10.04
N ALA A 206 -11.28 2.97 9.07
CA ALA A 206 -10.66 2.19 8.01
C ALA A 206 -10.35 3.07 6.81
N TYR A 207 -9.14 2.91 6.26
CA TYR A 207 -8.66 3.58 5.05
C TYR A 207 -8.22 2.55 4.03
N TRP A 208 -8.50 2.78 2.75
CA TRP A 208 -8.03 1.88 1.69
C TRP A 208 -7.88 2.56 0.33
N MET A 209 -7.04 1.96 -0.48
CA MET A 209 -6.89 2.30 -1.88
C MET A 209 -7.84 1.42 -2.70
N GLY A 210 -8.76 2.04 -3.40
CA GLY A 210 -9.64 1.39 -4.38
C GLY A 210 -9.05 1.42 -5.78
N PRO A 211 -9.76 0.87 -6.78
CA PRO A 211 -9.29 0.84 -8.16
C PRO A 211 -9.06 2.21 -8.78
N ASN A 212 -9.84 3.22 -8.35
CA ASN A 212 -9.85 4.55 -8.96
C ASN A 212 -9.88 5.69 -7.93
N GLY A 213 -9.45 5.46 -6.69
CA GLY A 213 -9.45 6.49 -5.66
C GLY A 213 -9.18 5.93 -4.28
N PHE A 214 -9.13 6.82 -3.31
CA PHE A 214 -8.92 6.50 -1.90
C PHE A 214 -10.20 6.71 -1.11
N PHE A 215 -10.44 5.85 -0.14
CA PHE A 215 -11.66 5.86 0.65
C PHE A 215 -11.36 5.75 2.14
N LYS A 216 -12.29 6.24 2.96
CA LYS A 216 -12.29 6.08 4.42
C LYS A 216 -13.68 5.71 4.92
N TYR A 217 -13.74 4.90 5.98
CA TYR A 217 -14.95 4.56 6.71
C TYR A 217 -14.80 4.97 8.17
N THR A 218 -15.71 5.82 8.65
CA THR A 218 -15.64 6.44 9.99
C THR A 218 -16.74 5.95 10.95
N GLY A 219 -17.30 4.77 10.70
CA GLY A 219 -18.33 4.16 11.58
C GLY A 219 -19.78 4.38 11.17
N GLY A 220 -20.07 5.08 10.08
CA GLY A 220 -21.44 5.30 9.60
C GLY A 220 -21.58 5.06 8.10
N ARG A 221 -20.72 5.66 7.32
CA ARG A 221 -20.70 5.53 5.86
C ARG A 221 -19.29 5.64 5.31
N VAL A 222 -19.12 5.22 4.08
CA VAL A 222 -17.88 5.37 3.32
C VAL A 222 -17.82 6.77 2.69
N TYR A 223 -16.64 7.37 2.73
CA TYR A 223 -16.32 8.64 2.10
C TYR A 223 -15.18 8.45 1.12
N SER A 224 -15.26 9.09 -0.04
CA SER A 224 -14.09 9.29 -0.91
C SER A 224 -13.17 10.32 -0.28
N MET A 225 -11.88 10.08 -0.32
CA MET A 225 -10.86 11.00 0.20
C MET A 225 -10.38 11.91 -0.93
N PRO A 226 -10.41 13.25 -0.75
CA PRO A 226 -9.80 14.14 -1.73
C PRO A 226 -8.30 13.85 -1.87
N CYS A 227 -7.84 13.60 -3.08
CA CYS A 227 -6.43 13.29 -3.35
C CYS A 227 -5.88 14.23 -4.42
N LEU A 228 -4.89 15.04 -4.06
CA LEU A 228 -4.28 16.00 -4.99
C LEU A 228 -3.30 15.35 -5.98
N VAL A 229 -2.94 14.10 -5.74
CA VAL A 229 -2.02 13.32 -6.58
C VAL A 229 -2.71 12.12 -7.22
N GLU A 230 -4.05 12.15 -7.31
CA GLU A 230 -4.87 11.03 -7.80
C GLU A 230 -4.48 10.66 -9.24
N ASP A 231 -4.44 11.64 -10.14
CA ASP A 231 -4.06 11.43 -11.53
C ASP A 231 -2.63 10.85 -11.64
N TYR A 232 -1.69 11.38 -10.86
CA TYR A 232 -0.31 10.88 -10.85
C TYR A 232 -0.22 9.39 -10.47
N VAL A 233 -1.07 8.94 -9.55
CA VAL A 233 -1.09 7.55 -9.08
C VAL A 233 -1.82 6.66 -10.07
N PHE A 234 -3.08 6.99 -10.41
CA PHE A 234 -3.97 6.08 -11.15
C PHE A 234 -3.75 6.08 -12.66
N GLU A 235 -3.20 7.15 -13.26
CA GLU A 235 -2.76 7.12 -14.65
C GLU A 235 -1.49 6.29 -14.88
N ASN A 236 -0.72 6.05 -13.82
CA ASN A 236 0.57 5.36 -13.90
C ASN A 236 0.62 4.06 -13.06
N ILE A 237 -0.51 3.49 -12.71
CA ILE A 237 -0.57 2.23 -11.96
C ILE A 237 -0.58 1.03 -12.92
N ASN A 238 0.12 -0.05 -12.55
CA ASN A 238 -0.01 -1.33 -13.24
C ASN A 238 -1.23 -2.09 -12.71
N VAL A 239 -2.35 -2.00 -13.42
CA VAL A 239 -3.61 -2.66 -13.03
C VAL A 239 -3.50 -4.19 -12.96
N ASN A 240 -2.56 -4.79 -13.69
CA ASN A 240 -2.32 -6.23 -13.65
C ASN A 240 -1.59 -6.68 -12.37
N ALA A 241 -0.91 -5.76 -11.69
CA ALA A 241 -0.20 -6.00 -10.45
C ALA A 241 -0.94 -5.43 -9.21
N ASN A 242 -2.20 -5.04 -9.33
CA ASN A 242 -2.98 -4.44 -8.25
C ASN A 242 -3.02 -5.28 -6.98
N GLN A 243 -2.95 -6.60 -7.09
CA GLN A 243 -2.95 -7.49 -5.93
C GLN A 243 -1.69 -7.35 -5.05
N GLN A 244 -0.63 -6.72 -5.54
CA GLN A 244 0.57 -6.43 -4.74
C GLN A 244 0.46 -5.13 -3.95
N ILE A 245 -0.60 -4.36 -4.14
CA ILE A 245 -0.84 -3.13 -3.38
C ILE A 245 -1.04 -3.50 -1.91
N HIS A 246 -0.32 -2.83 -1.04
CA HIS A 246 -0.51 -2.97 0.40
C HIS A 246 -0.42 -1.63 1.11
N GLY A 247 -1.23 -1.49 2.15
CA GLY A 247 -1.24 -0.36 3.04
C GLY A 247 -0.30 -0.58 4.22
N ALA A 248 0.36 0.49 4.64
CA ALA A 248 1.28 0.52 5.77
C ALA A 248 0.98 1.74 6.63
N VAL A 249 1.10 1.59 7.95
CA VAL A 249 0.89 2.67 8.91
C VAL A 249 2.22 3.04 9.55
N ASN A 250 2.51 4.33 9.58
CA ASN A 250 3.61 4.90 10.34
C ASN A 250 3.03 5.88 11.38
N ASN A 251 2.79 5.37 12.60
CA ASN A 251 2.20 6.17 13.67
C ASN A 251 3.15 7.24 14.19
N LEU A 252 4.47 7.10 13.99
CA LEU A 252 5.45 8.10 14.42
C LEU A 252 5.24 9.46 13.74
N PHE A 253 4.74 9.44 12.50
CA PHE A 253 4.49 10.64 11.71
C PHE A 253 3.03 10.82 11.31
N GLY A 254 2.14 9.92 11.72
CA GLY A 254 0.73 10.00 11.38
C GLY A 254 0.45 9.77 9.90
N GLU A 255 1.14 8.82 9.29
CA GLU A 255 1.06 8.55 7.86
C GLU A 255 0.54 7.16 7.54
N ILE A 256 -0.29 7.09 6.51
CA ILE A 256 -0.69 5.86 5.83
C ILE A 256 -0.03 5.86 4.46
N THR A 257 0.73 4.83 4.15
CA THR A 257 1.41 4.67 2.87
C THR A 257 0.87 3.47 2.12
N TRP A 258 0.45 3.66 0.88
CA TRP A 258 0.14 2.58 -0.05
C TRP A 258 1.30 2.39 -1.01
N PHE A 259 1.81 1.17 -1.06
CA PHE A 259 2.85 0.75 -1.98
C PHE A 259 2.21 0.08 -3.18
N TYR A 260 2.67 0.41 -4.39
CA TYR A 260 2.08 -0.09 -5.63
C TYR A 260 3.11 -0.26 -6.75
N CYS A 261 2.72 -0.98 -7.80
CA CYS A 261 3.51 -1.13 -9.01
C CYS A 261 3.12 -0.05 -10.02
N SER A 262 4.09 0.71 -10.52
CA SER A 262 3.84 1.64 -11.61
C SER A 262 3.71 0.91 -12.95
N GLN A 263 3.13 1.57 -13.95
CA GLN A 263 3.02 1.04 -15.31
C GLN A 263 4.38 0.56 -15.82
N GLY A 264 4.43 -0.67 -16.33
CA GLY A 264 5.65 -1.31 -16.82
C GLY A 264 6.52 -1.95 -15.74
N SER A 265 6.08 -1.98 -14.48
CA SER A 265 6.74 -2.71 -13.38
C SER A 265 5.82 -3.80 -12.85
N ASP A 266 6.35 -5.01 -12.73
CA ASP A 266 5.67 -6.14 -12.08
C ASP A 266 6.03 -6.28 -10.61
N GLU A 267 6.89 -5.38 -10.10
CA GLU A 267 7.33 -5.30 -8.71
C GLU A 267 6.96 -3.93 -8.12
N VAL A 268 6.69 -3.92 -6.82
CA VAL A 268 6.39 -2.68 -6.08
C VAL A 268 7.57 -1.71 -6.18
N ASN A 269 7.34 -0.53 -6.74
CA ASN A 269 8.37 0.47 -7.00
C ASN A 269 7.93 1.91 -6.74
N ARG A 270 6.70 2.11 -6.28
CA ARG A 270 6.12 3.42 -5.95
C ARG A 270 5.36 3.36 -4.65
N SER A 271 5.23 4.52 -4.03
CA SER A 271 4.38 4.70 -2.87
C SER A 271 3.68 6.06 -2.89
N VAL A 272 2.53 6.09 -2.27
CA VAL A 272 1.76 7.31 -2.00
C VAL A 272 1.37 7.31 -0.54
N SER A 273 1.61 8.41 0.16
CA SER A 273 1.34 8.54 1.59
C SER A 273 0.31 9.65 1.86
N TYR A 274 -0.57 9.40 2.79
CA TYR A 274 -1.55 10.32 3.32
C TYR A 274 -1.27 10.59 4.80
N ASN A 275 -1.12 11.86 5.16
CA ASN A 275 -0.99 12.23 6.57
C ASN A 275 -2.38 12.35 7.20
N TYR A 276 -2.74 11.41 8.08
CA TYR A 276 -4.08 11.35 8.66
C TYR A 276 -4.26 12.26 9.89
N ILE A 277 -3.19 12.79 10.45
CA ILE A 277 -3.23 13.70 11.61
C ILE A 277 -3.39 15.15 11.16
N GLU A 278 -2.61 15.58 10.18
CA GLU A 278 -2.56 16.98 9.75
C GLU A 278 -3.53 17.31 8.61
N SER A 279 -4.03 16.27 7.91
CA SER A 279 -4.97 16.45 6.81
C SER A 279 -6.37 16.82 7.28
N THR A 280 -7.00 17.71 6.52
CA THR A 280 -8.43 17.96 6.57
C THR A 280 -9.04 17.71 5.19
N ASP A 281 -10.37 17.56 5.09
CA ASP A 281 -11.02 17.37 3.79
C ASP A 281 -10.82 18.57 2.84
N ALA A 282 -10.60 19.79 3.40
CA ALA A 282 -10.31 20.99 2.63
C ALA A 282 -8.81 21.11 2.25
N HIS A 283 -7.94 20.53 3.07
CA HIS A 283 -6.47 20.61 2.90
C HIS A 283 -5.87 19.21 3.13
N PRO A 284 -6.06 18.28 2.18
CA PRO A 284 -5.48 16.95 2.30
C PRO A 284 -3.98 16.99 2.01
N ILE A 285 -3.20 16.31 2.83
CA ILE A 285 -1.74 16.25 2.70
C ILE A 285 -1.36 14.89 2.15
N TRP A 286 -0.85 14.90 0.93
CA TRP A 286 -0.40 13.71 0.20
C TRP A 286 1.04 13.88 -0.25
N THR A 287 1.79 12.79 -0.20
CA THR A 287 3.15 12.72 -0.73
C THR A 287 3.31 11.49 -1.62
N THR A 288 4.20 11.57 -2.60
CA THR A 288 4.53 10.46 -3.49
C THR A 288 6.01 10.15 -3.40
N SER A 289 6.38 8.87 -3.54
CA SER A 289 7.77 8.45 -3.47
C SER A 289 8.06 7.29 -4.42
N SER A 290 9.32 7.10 -4.74
CA SER A 290 9.84 5.88 -5.37
C SER A 290 10.24 4.81 -4.34
N LEU A 291 9.83 4.96 -3.09
CA LEU A 291 10.07 3.98 -2.05
C LEU A 291 9.37 2.67 -2.38
N ALA A 292 10.14 1.60 -2.46
CA ALA A 292 9.66 0.25 -2.76
C ALA A 292 9.75 -0.61 -1.50
N ARG A 293 8.60 -1.10 -1.03
CA ARG A 293 8.53 -2.06 0.07
C ARG A 293 7.50 -3.13 -0.28
N THR A 294 7.76 -4.36 0.09
CA THR A 294 6.86 -5.50 -0.18
C THR A 294 6.06 -5.94 1.03
N THR A 295 6.54 -5.62 2.23
CA THR A 295 5.81 -5.77 3.49
C THR A 295 6.18 -4.64 4.44
N TRP A 296 5.35 -4.43 5.44
CA TRP A 296 5.56 -3.42 6.47
C TRP A 296 5.08 -3.90 7.82
N THR A 297 5.90 -3.68 8.84
CA THR A 297 5.52 -3.88 10.23
C THR A 297 5.66 -2.55 10.95
N PRO A 298 4.60 -2.02 11.56
CA PRO A 298 4.66 -0.77 12.29
C PRO A 298 5.60 -0.88 13.50
N GLU A 299 5.90 0.25 14.13
CA GLU A 299 6.88 0.35 15.21
C GLU A 299 6.63 -0.59 16.40
N GLY A 300 5.39 -0.73 16.87
CA GLY A 300 4.99 -1.63 17.95
C GLY A 300 6.05 -1.82 19.04
N VAL A 301 6.34 -3.07 19.37
CA VAL A 301 7.35 -3.44 20.37
C VAL A 301 8.79 -3.15 19.95
N TYR A 302 9.04 -2.94 18.68
CA TYR A 302 10.38 -2.67 18.15
C TYR A 302 10.77 -1.19 18.20
N GLY A 303 9.82 -0.30 18.48
CA GLY A 303 10.01 1.15 18.58
C GLY A 303 10.33 1.86 17.26
N LYS A 304 10.49 1.11 16.17
CA LYS A 304 10.73 1.59 14.81
C LYS A 304 10.05 0.67 13.81
N PRO A 305 9.56 1.19 12.67
CA PRO A 305 9.02 0.33 11.62
C PRO A 305 10.08 -0.52 10.93
N TYR A 306 9.67 -1.71 10.50
CA TYR A 306 10.47 -2.61 9.68
C TYR A 306 9.75 -2.93 8.39
N ALA A 307 10.50 -3.14 7.32
CA ALA A 307 9.96 -3.46 6.02
C ALA A 307 10.88 -4.38 5.22
N THR A 308 10.31 -5.11 4.28
CA THR A 308 11.08 -5.87 3.29
C THR A 308 11.00 -5.18 1.93
N GLN A 309 11.99 -5.43 1.10
CA GLN A 309 12.05 -4.98 -0.28
C GLN A 309 12.61 -6.09 -1.15
N TYR A 310 12.02 -6.27 -2.32
CA TYR A 310 12.59 -7.09 -3.38
C TYR A 310 13.08 -6.19 -4.52
N LYS A 311 14.32 -6.40 -4.99
CA LYS A 311 14.89 -5.72 -6.17
C LYS A 311 15.21 -6.74 -7.25
N THR A 312 14.59 -6.61 -8.41
CA THR A 312 14.94 -7.38 -9.61
C THR A 312 16.28 -6.92 -10.20
N GLY A 313 16.97 -7.80 -10.91
CA GLY A 313 18.20 -7.48 -11.63
C GLY A 313 19.44 -7.26 -10.75
N VAL A 314 19.34 -7.44 -9.45
CA VAL A 314 20.47 -7.38 -8.51
C VAL A 314 20.85 -8.80 -8.12
N ALA A 315 22.12 -9.15 -8.26
CA ALA A 315 22.61 -10.44 -7.78
C ALA A 315 22.48 -10.51 -6.25
N PRO A 316 21.94 -11.61 -5.68
CA PRO A 316 21.89 -11.78 -4.24
C PRO A 316 23.32 -11.78 -3.67
N THR A 317 23.53 -11.00 -2.61
CA THR A 317 24.84 -10.91 -1.93
C THR A 317 25.13 -12.09 -1.02
N SER A 318 24.15 -13.00 -0.81
CA SER A 318 24.30 -14.21 -0.01
C SER A 318 24.26 -15.47 -0.88
N PRO A 319 25.18 -16.41 -0.68
CA PRO A 319 25.22 -17.68 -1.42
C PRO A 319 24.08 -18.64 -1.09
N GLU A 320 23.23 -18.34 -0.13
CA GLU A 320 22.16 -19.25 0.34
C GLU A 320 20.88 -19.21 -0.48
N VAL A 321 20.73 -18.27 -1.40
CA VAL A 321 19.59 -18.25 -2.32
C VAL A 321 19.93 -19.08 -3.54
N ASN A 322 19.73 -20.37 -3.42
CA ASN A 322 19.96 -21.35 -4.49
C ASN A 322 19.31 -20.93 -5.80
N GLY A 323 20.11 -20.48 -6.75
CA GLY A 323 19.78 -20.44 -8.17
C GLY A 323 18.88 -19.32 -8.66
N VAL A 324 18.56 -18.33 -7.85
CA VAL A 324 17.86 -17.12 -8.29
C VAL A 324 18.88 -16.03 -8.59
N THR A 325 19.30 -15.96 -9.83
CA THR A 325 20.29 -14.98 -10.31
C THR A 325 19.73 -13.58 -10.53
N ASN A 326 18.41 -13.35 -10.31
CA ASN A 326 17.73 -12.17 -10.82
C ASN A 326 17.02 -11.33 -9.76
N GLY A 327 17.37 -11.43 -8.48
CA GLY A 327 16.78 -10.56 -7.49
C GLY A 327 17.43 -10.66 -6.10
N ALA A 328 17.35 -9.58 -5.33
CA ALA A 328 17.80 -9.53 -3.95
C ALA A 328 16.67 -9.07 -3.03
N SER A 329 16.55 -9.72 -1.87
CA SER A 329 15.64 -9.31 -0.81
C SER A 329 16.42 -8.55 0.25
N TYR A 330 15.87 -7.41 0.66
CA TYR A 330 16.42 -6.56 1.70
C TYR A 330 15.45 -6.48 2.87
N PHE A 331 15.98 -6.39 4.08
CA PHE A 331 15.25 -6.10 5.29
C PHE A 331 15.69 -4.73 5.81
N TRP A 332 14.75 -3.81 5.94
CA TRP A 332 14.99 -2.43 6.30
C TRP A 332 14.42 -2.11 7.67
N GLN A 333 15.18 -1.37 8.46
CA GLN A 333 14.67 -0.63 9.61
C GLN A 333 14.47 0.82 9.19
N HIS A 334 13.27 1.34 9.40
CA HIS A 334 12.89 2.69 9.04
C HIS A 334 13.09 3.69 10.18
N GLU A 335 12.99 4.98 9.83
CA GLU A 335 13.06 6.12 10.76
C GLU A 335 14.36 6.17 11.56
N ILE A 336 15.47 5.87 10.89
CA ILE A 336 16.82 5.96 11.43
C ILE A 336 17.69 6.77 10.49
N GLY A 337 18.24 7.89 10.99
CA GLY A 337 19.12 8.76 10.21
C GLY A 337 18.40 9.47 9.07
N THR A 338 19.18 9.92 8.09
CA THR A 338 18.73 10.75 6.96
C THR A 338 19.03 10.11 5.60
N ASP A 339 19.71 8.98 5.61
CA ASP A 339 20.19 8.29 4.41
C ASP A 339 19.81 6.80 4.42
N GLU A 340 19.79 6.20 3.23
CA GLU A 340 19.68 4.76 3.08
C GLU A 340 21.06 4.12 3.33
N VAL A 341 21.19 3.39 4.43
CA VAL A 341 22.46 2.74 4.83
C VAL A 341 22.35 1.23 4.68
N PHE A 342 23.21 0.65 3.86
CA PHE A 342 23.29 -0.79 3.68
C PHE A 342 24.22 -1.45 4.71
N ALA A 343 24.01 -2.73 4.98
CA ALA A 343 24.87 -3.51 5.87
C ALA A 343 26.35 -3.55 5.41
N SER A 344 26.61 -3.34 4.13
CA SER A 344 27.95 -3.17 3.55
C SER A 344 28.65 -1.86 3.95
N GLY A 345 27.95 -0.93 4.59
CA GLY A 345 28.43 0.42 4.87
C GLY A 345 28.22 1.41 3.73
N THR A 346 27.68 0.97 2.59
CA THR A 346 27.31 1.87 1.49
C THR A 346 26.15 2.76 1.93
N THR A 347 26.26 4.07 1.66
CA THR A 347 25.24 5.05 2.02
C THR A 347 24.74 5.75 0.76
N ASN A 348 23.43 5.79 0.56
CA ASN A 348 22.79 6.52 -0.51
C ASN A 348 21.95 7.66 0.06
N ALA A 349 21.93 8.80 -0.61
CA ALA A 349 21.09 9.92 -0.23
C ALA A 349 19.59 9.56 -0.39
N ILE A 350 18.78 9.87 0.61
CA ILE A 350 17.33 9.91 0.47
C ILE A 350 16.98 11.29 -0.08
N THR A 351 16.61 11.34 -1.36
CA THR A 351 16.25 12.62 -2.00
C THR A 351 14.80 12.97 -1.68
N ALA A 352 14.60 14.16 -1.12
CA ALA A 352 13.28 14.71 -0.85
C ALA A 352 13.10 16.05 -1.55
N SER A 353 11.89 16.36 -1.96
CA SER A 353 11.58 17.66 -2.53
C SER A 353 10.14 18.08 -2.30
N ILE A 354 9.93 19.39 -2.19
CA ILE A 354 8.63 20.04 -2.24
C ILE A 354 8.64 21.05 -3.39
N GLU A 355 7.60 21.07 -4.20
CA GLU A 355 7.45 21.97 -5.34
C GLU A 355 6.05 22.57 -5.33
N SER A 356 5.95 23.89 -5.50
CA SER A 356 4.67 24.58 -5.63
C SER A 356 4.09 24.38 -7.03
N GLY A 357 2.79 24.55 -7.18
CA GLY A 357 2.21 24.86 -8.48
C GLY A 357 2.78 26.17 -9.06
N ASP A 358 2.50 26.40 -10.35
CA ASP A 358 2.81 27.69 -10.97
C ASP A 358 1.94 28.78 -10.34
N TYR A 359 2.55 29.87 -9.92
CA TYR A 359 1.83 31.04 -9.44
C TYR A 359 2.21 32.30 -10.22
N ASP A 360 1.29 33.24 -10.31
CA ASP A 360 1.44 34.54 -10.92
C ASP A 360 0.94 35.61 -9.97
N ILE A 361 1.11 36.88 -10.35
CA ILE A 361 0.64 38.03 -9.56
C ILE A 361 -0.46 38.78 -10.29
N SER A 362 -1.50 39.19 -9.55
CA SER A 362 -2.51 40.13 -10.02
C SER A 362 -2.21 41.54 -9.57
N LYS A 363 -2.93 42.50 -10.15
CA LYS A 363 -2.85 43.92 -9.75
C LYS A 363 -3.34 44.13 -8.32
N ASP A 364 -4.34 43.39 -7.92
CA ASP A 364 -4.95 43.49 -6.59
C ASP A 364 -4.31 42.44 -5.67
N GLN A 365 -3.60 42.94 -4.65
CA GLN A 365 -2.92 42.06 -3.70
C GLN A 365 -3.92 41.13 -2.99
N GLY A 366 -3.69 39.84 -3.13
CA GLY A 366 -4.49 38.79 -2.47
C GLY A 366 -5.47 38.01 -3.36
N LEU A 367 -5.60 38.38 -4.64
CA LEU A 367 -6.35 37.55 -5.61
C LEU A 367 -5.40 36.67 -6.43
N PRO A 368 -5.87 35.52 -6.92
CA PRO A 368 -5.13 34.71 -7.89
C PRO A 368 -4.76 35.60 -9.09
N GLY A 369 -3.55 35.42 -9.61
CA GLY A 369 -3.09 36.19 -10.73
C GLY A 369 -3.81 35.86 -12.02
N GLU A 370 -3.99 36.84 -12.89
CA GLU A 370 -4.54 36.67 -14.24
C GLU A 370 -3.42 36.51 -15.29
N GLY A 371 -2.17 36.35 -14.85
CA GLY A 371 -1.00 36.18 -15.72
C GLY A 371 -0.65 37.43 -16.54
N GLU A 372 -1.26 38.58 -16.25
CA GLU A 372 -1.03 39.83 -16.99
C GLU A 372 0.34 40.43 -16.73
N TYR A 373 0.87 40.27 -15.53
CA TYR A 373 2.09 40.95 -15.10
C TYR A 373 3.30 40.05 -15.17
N ILE A 374 4.43 40.65 -15.52
CA ILE A 374 5.73 40.00 -15.37
C ILE A 374 6.18 40.19 -13.91
N MET A 375 6.40 39.10 -13.22
CA MET A 375 7.03 39.11 -11.90
C MET A 375 8.55 39.27 -12.03
N ARG A 376 9.13 40.06 -11.17
CA ARG A 376 10.57 40.11 -10.92
C ARG A 376 10.81 39.67 -9.49
N ILE A 377 11.55 38.58 -9.31
CA ILE A 377 11.99 38.12 -8.00
C ILE A 377 13.45 38.50 -7.85
N SER A 378 13.71 39.38 -6.90
CA SER A 378 15.05 39.89 -6.63
C SER A 378 15.78 39.09 -5.58
N ARG A 379 15.04 38.49 -4.66
CA ARG A 379 15.59 37.83 -3.48
C ARG A 379 14.66 36.73 -2.97
N PHE A 380 15.26 35.66 -2.51
CA PHE A 380 14.64 34.60 -1.72
C PHE A 380 15.30 34.58 -0.34
N ILE A 381 14.49 34.58 0.70
CA ILE A 381 14.92 34.44 2.09
C ILE A 381 14.44 33.05 2.57
N PRO A 382 15.35 32.08 2.76
CA PRO A 382 14.99 30.79 3.29
C PRO A 382 14.62 30.94 4.76
N ASP A 383 13.59 30.17 5.15
CA ASP A 383 13.18 30.04 6.54
C ASP A 383 13.18 28.54 6.85
N PHE A 384 14.36 28.01 7.18
CA PHE A 384 14.52 26.63 7.59
C PHE A 384 14.47 26.54 9.11
N GLY A 385 13.44 25.82 9.64
CA GLY A 385 13.35 25.54 11.08
C GLY A 385 14.46 24.60 11.56
N ALA A 386 15.00 23.76 10.65
CA ALA A 386 16.20 22.96 10.82
C ALA A 386 16.82 22.72 9.45
N GLN A 387 18.15 22.70 9.38
CA GLN A 387 18.90 22.36 8.18
C GLN A 387 20.24 21.71 8.55
N THR A 388 20.53 20.60 7.90
CA THR A 388 21.85 19.95 7.92
C THR A 388 22.27 19.77 6.47
N GLY A 389 23.51 20.17 6.15
CA GLY A 389 23.98 20.18 4.76
C GLY A 389 23.30 21.26 3.91
N ASP A 390 23.33 21.08 2.61
CA ASP A 390 22.85 22.04 1.62
C ASP A 390 21.42 21.73 1.18
N ALA A 391 20.62 22.76 0.95
CA ALA A 391 19.31 22.64 0.31
C ALA A 391 19.35 23.28 -1.09
N GLN A 392 18.87 22.53 -2.08
CA GLN A 392 18.73 23.03 -3.45
C GLN A 392 17.43 23.78 -3.60
N VAL A 393 17.51 25.05 -3.99
CA VAL A 393 16.35 25.91 -4.29
C VAL A 393 16.26 26.12 -5.79
N ARG A 394 15.10 25.83 -6.38
CA ARG A 394 14.86 26.04 -7.81
C ARG A 394 13.66 26.95 -8.01
N LEU A 395 13.83 27.97 -8.83
CA LEU A 395 12.75 28.79 -9.37
C LEU A 395 12.56 28.41 -10.85
N THR A 396 11.48 27.72 -11.17
CA THR A 396 11.11 27.37 -12.54
C THR A 396 10.26 28.49 -13.11
N THR A 397 10.75 29.14 -14.16
CA THR A 397 10.10 30.31 -14.79
C THR A 397 9.43 29.96 -16.08
N LYS A 398 8.19 30.45 -16.28
CA LYS A 398 7.42 30.29 -17.51
C LYS A 398 6.95 31.60 -18.08
N ALA A 399 7.03 31.75 -19.39
CA ALA A 399 6.53 32.95 -20.11
C ALA A 399 5.00 32.89 -20.27
N PHE A 400 4.45 31.69 -20.43
CA PHE A 400 3.02 31.37 -20.58
C PHE A 400 2.73 30.01 -19.93
N PRO A 401 1.48 29.72 -19.55
CA PRO A 401 1.12 28.45 -18.88
C PRO A 401 1.65 27.19 -19.57
N ASN A 402 1.56 27.13 -20.89
CA ASN A 402 1.99 25.97 -21.69
C ASN A 402 3.43 26.06 -22.20
N SER A 403 4.21 27.08 -21.79
CA SER A 403 5.61 27.17 -22.20
C SER A 403 6.48 26.23 -21.39
N ALA A 404 7.57 25.76 -22.00
CA ALA A 404 8.59 25.03 -21.28
C ALA A 404 9.17 25.87 -20.14
N GLY A 405 9.27 25.30 -18.95
CA GLY A 405 9.85 25.95 -17.79
C GLY A 405 11.38 26.08 -17.90
N VAL A 406 11.91 27.22 -17.51
CA VAL A 406 13.36 27.44 -17.38
C VAL A 406 13.75 27.36 -15.92
N ALA A 407 14.59 26.39 -15.56
CA ALA A 407 15.04 26.19 -14.19
C ALA A 407 16.18 27.15 -13.83
N ASN A 408 16.02 27.84 -12.72
CA ASN A 408 17.05 28.68 -12.10
C ASN A 408 17.40 28.09 -10.74
N ASN A 409 18.58 27.48 -10.65
CA ASN A 409 19.00 26.72 -9.47
C ASN A 409 19.91 27.57 -8.57
N TYR A 410 19.68 27.41 -7.26
CA TYR A 410 20.44 28.10 -6.20
C TYR A 410 20.72 27.08 -5.10
N THR A 411 21.76 27.31 -4.32
CA THR A 411 22.09 26.46 -3.16
C THR A 411 21.96 27.30 -1.89
N ALA A 412 21.17 26.84 -0.95
CA ALA A 412 21.08 27.40 0.39
C ALA A 412 21.90 26.52 1.35
N THR A 413 22.98 27.08 1.87
CA THR A 413 23.80 26.45 2.91
C THR A 413 23.22 26.78 4.29
N THR A 414 23.69 26.13 5.34
CA THR A 414 23.28 26.40 6.73
C THR A 414 23.56 27.85 7.19
N SER A 415 24.46 28.60 6.50
CA SER A 415 24.79 29.98 6.77
C SER A 415 24.10 30.98 5.84
N THR A 416 23.30 30.51 4.87
CA THR A 416 22.64 31.37 3.89
C THR A 416 21.49 32.12 4.51
N THR A 417 21.61 33.44 4.59
CA THR A 417 20.56 34.33 5.09
C THR A 417 19.62 34.79 3.99
N GLN A 418 20.11 34.91 2.76
CA GLN A 418 19.33 35.27 1.57
C GLN A 418 20.01 34.81 0.29
N LEU A 419 19.21 34.53 -0.73
CA LEU A 419 19.66 34.24 -2.09
C LEU A 419 19.22 35.33 -3.04
N ASN A 420 20.15 35.90 -3.80
CA ASN A 420 19.86 36.90 -4.82
C ASN A 420 19.51 36.18 -6.13
N THR A 421 18.26 36.34 -6.59
CA THR A 421 17.73 35.51 -7.68
C THR A 421 17.68 36.20 -9.03
N ARG A 422 17.27 37.48 -9.13
CA ARG A 422 17.14 38.26 -10.38
C ARG A 422 16.32 37.59 -11.49
N VAL A 423 15.27 36.89 -11.12
CA VAL A 423 14.42 36.13 -12.03
C VAL A 423 13.27 37.01 -12.53
N ARG A 424 12.86 36.82 -13.80
CA ARG A 424 11.70 37.53 -14.39
C ARG A 424 10.86 36.50 -15.19
N ALA A 425 9.58 36.43 -14.89
CA ALA A 425 8.64 35.57 -15.63
C ALA A 425 7.18 35.98 -15.36
N ARG A 426 6.24 35.47 -16.13
CA ARG A 426 4.80 35.56 -15.84
C ARG A 426 4.38 34.60 -14.78
N GLN A 427 4.87 33.36 -14.84
CA GLN A 427 4.59 32.31 -13.88
C GLN A 427 5.88 31.73 -13.32
N ILE A 428 5.85 31.34 -12.07
CA ILE A 428 7.00 30.81 -11.35
C ILE A 428 6.53 29.67 -10.46
N ALA A 429 7.22 28.53 -10.52
CA ALA A 429 7.12 27.48 -9.53
C ALA A 429 8.38 27.48 -8.65
N PHE A 430 8.19 27.24 -7.38
CA PHE A 430 9.23 27.20 -6.36
C PHE A 430 9.45 25.75 -5.91
N ARG A 431 10.71 25.30 -5.84
CA ARG A 431 11.08 23.99 -5.36
C ARG A 431 12.23 24.05 -4.38
N VAL A 432 12.11 23.29 -3.29
CA VAL A 432 13.22 22.96 -2.39
C VAL A 432 13.49 21.47 -2.43
N ALA A 433 14.74 21.07 -2.45
CA ALA A 433 15.15 19.68 -2.47
C ALA A 433 16.49 19.46 -1.75
N ASN A 434 16.75 18.23 -1.33
CA ASN A 434 18.08 17.75 -1.03
C ASN A 434 18.50 16.69 -2.03
N THR A 435 19.80 16.53 -2.24
CA THR A 435 20.36 15.57 -3.21
C THR A 435 21.59 14.84 -2.68
N GLY A 436 22.20 15.34 -1.61
CA GLY A 436 23.40 14.79 -1.00
C GLY A 436 23.12 13.89 0.22
N THR A 437 24.09 13.09 0.58
CA THR A 437 24.07 12.29 1.81
C THR A 437 24.22 13.17 3.03
N GLY A 438 23.51 12.83 4.11
CA GLY A 438 23.49 13.57 5.36
C GLY A 438 22.71 14.89 5.30
N GLU A 439 22.10 15.22 4.17
CA GLU A 439 21.31 16.44 4.02
C GLU A 439 19.89 16.21 4.54
N ASN A 440 19.41 17.15 5.35
CA ASN A 440 18.00 17.24 5.71
C ASN A 440 17.58 18.70 5.93
N TRP A 441 16.27 18.94 5.83
CA TRP A 441 15.72 20.26 6.08
C TRP A 441 14.28 20.19 6.57
N ARG A 442 13.90 21.18 7.36
CA ARG A 442 12.53 21.49 7.71
C ARG A 442 12.21 22.87 7.19
N LEU A 443 11.42 22.95 6.11
CA LEU A 443 11.01 24.20 5.52
C LEU A 443 9.92 24.85 6.37
N GLY A 444 10.16 26.11 6.77
CA GLY A 444 9.15 26.98 7.35
C GLY A 444 8.51 27.89 6.30
N THR A 445 8.13 29.08 6.69
CA THR A 445 7.55 30.09 5.78
C THR A 445 8.65 30.77 4.99
N PHE A 446 8.82 30.44 3.73
CA PHE A 446 9.77 31.15 2.87
C PHE A 446 9.24 32.52 2.44
N ARG A 447 10.14 33.45 2.15
CA ARG A 447 9.82 34.81 1.70
C ARG A 447 10.47 35.09 0.37
N LEU A 448 9.67 35.59 -0.58
CA LEU A 448 10.11 36.04 -1.89
C LEU A 448 9.91 37.56 -1.98
N ASP A 449 10.95 38.26 -2.40
CA ASP A 449 10.88 39.66 -2.70
C ASP A 449 10.43 39.86 -4.16
N ILE A 450 9.11 40.06 -4.33
CA ILE A 450 8.45 40.05 -5.64
C ILE A 450 8.04 41.46 -6.00
N HIS A 451 8.39 41.89 -7.22
CA HIS A 451 8.00 43.19 -7.80
C HIS A 451 7.27 42.97 -9.12
N ALA A 452 6.19 43.71 -9.33
CA ALA A 452 5.52 43.78 -10.62
C ALA A 452 6.39 44.51 -11.65
N GLY A 453 6.67 43.88 -12.77
CA GLY A 453 7.59 44.38 -13.80
C GLY A 453 6.91 44.92 -15.07
N GLY A 454 5.62 45.22 -15.01
CA GLY A 454 4.84 45.74 -16.14
C GLY A 454 4.07 44.67 -16.92
N ARG A 455 3.17 45.15 -17.79
CA ARG A 455 2.36 44.31 -18.69
C ARG A 455 3.08 44.17 -20.03
N ARG A 456 3.38 42.95 -20.47
CA ARG A 456 3.78 42.67 -21.86
C ARG A 456 3.42 41.22 -22.23
#